data_c654c53861ddcbb8b426bda9f6335d28
#
_entry.id   c654c53861ddcbb8b426bda9f6335d28
#
_cell.length_a   1.000
_cell.length_b   1.000
_cell.length_c   1.000
_cell.angle_alpha   90.00
_cell.angle_beta   90.00
_cell.angle_gamma   90.00
#
_symmetry.space_group_name_H-M   'P 1'
#
loop_
_entity.id
_entity.type
_entity.pdbx_description
1 polymer ?
#
loop_
_entity_poly.entity_id
_entity_poly.type
_entity_poly.pdbx_seq_one_letter_code
_entity_poly.pdbx_strand_id
1 'polypeptide(L)'
;MAIFVAMCDFDLLSTVEQGGCSAKLSPVQLGEILAKLPIVSHPNLMVGIETHDDAGVYKLNEETALIFTTDFFPPVCSDGYEFGQIAAANALSDVYAMGGTPLLVLNLMMFSAAKIPLDVFGAILQGGHDKVVEAGALVLGGHTIEDYPPKFGLAVVGTVHPDKLITNSGVRTGDVLILTKPLGSGVILAGQRNGMTEESTVQRALDQMKLLNKSGAAVMQEYQLKGATDVTGFGLLGHAMRMAEASGVTLRIQSNWLPHYPEALVLLEEGCIPGAAFRNLEFVKESTVFGTSLDYERKMLCCDAQTSGGLLMAVPAGKAEEVMRKLQTEAGLPESAIIGEALPRSNRCLYLD
;
A
#
# COMPACT_ATOMS: atom_id res chain seq x y z
N MET A 1 -27.95 -5.92 18.42
CA MET A 1 -28.47 -7.20 17.87
C MET A 1 -27.38 -7.72 16.94
N ALA A 2 -26.56 -8.66 17.40
CA ALA A 2 -25.49 -9.23 16.57
C ALA A 2 -26.16 -10.06 15.48
N ILE A 3 -26.05 -9.62 14.24
CA ILE A 3 -26.43 -10.43 13.08
C ILE A 3 -25.32 -11.46 12.94
N PHE A 4 -25.61 -12.72 13.31
CA PHE A 4 -24.78 -13.86 12.91
C PHE A 4 -24.81 -13.91 11.38
N VAL A 5 -23.77 -13.41 10.74
CA VAL A 5 -23.51 -13.70 9.33
C VAL A 5 -23.12 -15.16 9.29
N ALA A 6 -24.00 -16.01 8.76
CA ALA A 6 -23.65 -17.39 8.47
C ALA A 6 -22.44 -17.34 7.52
N MET A 7 -21.35 -18.02 7.89
CA MET A 7 -20.19 -18.16 7.00
C MET A 7 -20.69 -18.79 5.70
N CYS A 8 -20.58 -18.07 4.60
CA CYS A 8 -20.87 -18.60 3.28
C CYS A 8 -19.68 -19.45 2.84
N ASP A 9 -19.93 -20.72 2.50
CA ASP A 9 -18.89 -21.66 2.02
C ASP A 9 -18.35 -21.32 0.61
N PHE A 10 -18.56 -20.11 0.11
CA PHE A 10 -18.10 -19.71 -1.22
C PHE A 10 -16.67 -19.17 -1.17
N ASP A 11 -15.76 -19.86 -1.86
CA ASP A 11 -14.35 -19.45 -1.97
C ASP A 11 -14.17 -18.36 -3.03
N LEU A 12 -13.97 -17.10 -2.60
CA LEU A 12 -13.70 -15.97 -3.48
C LEU A 12 -12.38 -16.11 -4.24
N LEU A 13 -11.35 -16.80 -3.70
CA LEU A 13 -10.09 -17.01 -4.41
C LEU A 13 -10.27 -17.88 -5.66
N SER A 14 -11.28 -18.75 -5.71
CA SER A 14 -11.59 -19.56 -6.89
C SER A 14 -12.02 -18.72 -8.11
N THR A 15 -12.39 -17.45 -7.90
CA THR A 15 -12.84 -16.55 -8.97
C THR A 15 -11.72 -15.84 -9.71
N VAL A 16 -10.48 -15.86 -9.20
CA VAL A 16 -9.38 -15.01 -9.68
C VAL A 16 -8.09 -15.78 -9.90
N GLU A 17 -7.33 -15.41 -10.93
CA GLU A 17 -5.96 -15.89 -11.15
C GLU A 17 -4.93 -15.07 -10.36
N GLN A 18 -5.17 -13.75 -10.26
CA GLN A 18 -4.33 -12.81 -9.50
C GLN A 18 -5.23 -11.94 -8.65
N GLY A 19 -4.96 -11.86 -7.34
CA GLY A 19 -5.71 -11.06 -6.38
C GLY A 19 -4.96 -9.82 -5.92
N GLY A 20 -5.70 -8.90 -5.29
CA GLY A 20 -5.14 -7.71 -4.68
C GLY A 20 -4.37 -6.80 -5.63
N CYS A 21 -3.38 -6.13 -5.08
CA CYS A 21 -2.51 -5.21 -5.81
C CYS A 21 -1.66 -5.88 -6.91
N SER A 22 -1.50 -7.21 -6.90
CA SER A 22 -0.82 -7.94 -7.97
C SER A 22 -1.59 -7.91 -9.30
N ALA A 23 -2.89 -7.59 -9.29
CA ALA A 23 -3.72 -7.46 -10.49
C ALA A 23 -3.62 -6.08 -11.18
N LYS A 24 -2.91 -5.11 -10.60
CA LYS A 24 -2.72 -3.77 -11.19
C LYS A 24 -1.95 -3.87 -12.52
N LEU A 25 -2.20 -2.91 -13.43
CA LEU A 25 -1.43 -2.77 -14.67
C LEU A 25 0.05 -2.55 -14.37
N SER A 26 0.90 -2.94 -15.33
CA SER A 26 2.33 -2.64 -15.25
C SER A 26 2.55 -1.12 -15.13
N PRO A 27 3.39 -0.67 -14.16
CA PRO A 27 3.69 0.76 -14.00
C PRO A 27 4.34 1.39 -15.23
N VAL A 28 5.09 0.61 -16.04
CA VAL A 28 5.68 1.05 -17.32
C VAL A 28 4.58 1.39 -18.32
N GLN A 29 3.64 0.47 -18.55
CA GLN A 29 2.53 0.70 -19.48
C GLN A 29 1.63 1.85 -19.06
N LEU A 30 1.32 1.95 -17.77
CA LEU A 30 0.51 3.04 -17.23
C LEU A 30 1.23 4.38 -17.41
N GLY A 31 2.53 4.45 -17.09
CA GLY A 31 3.35 5.65 -17.26
C GLY A 31 3.40 6.14 -18.71
N GLU A 32 3.56 5.24 -19.69
CA GLU A 32 3.54 5.58 -21.12
C GLU A 32 2.20 6.19 -21.59
N ILE A 33 1.08 5.74 -21.00
CA ILE A 33 -0.24 6.28 -21.33
C ILE A 33 -0.44 7.64 -20.68
N LEU A 34 -0.11 7.76 -19.38
CA LEU A 34 -0.28 9.00 -18.62
C LEU A 34 0.61 10.13 -19.15
N ALA A 35 1.83 9.83 -19.62
CA ALA A 35 2.74 10.82 -20.21
C ALA A 35 2.17 11.51 -21.47
N LYS A 36 1.12 10.94 -22.10
CA LYS A 36 0.42 11.52 -23.26
C LYS A 36 -0.71 12.47 -22.87
N LEU A 37 -1.11 12.49 -21.60
CA LEU A 37 -2.17 13.36 -21.14
C LEU A 37 -1.63 14.78 -20.90
N PRO A 38 -2.42 15.83 -21.24
CA PRO A 38 -2.01 17.18 -20.95
C PRO A 38 -2.04 17.40 -19.43
N ILE A 39 -0.96 17.98 -18.90
CA ILE A 39 -0.90 18.40 -17.50
C ILE A 39 -1.78 19.63 -17.33
N VAL A 40 -2.71 19.57 -16.38
CA VAL A 40 -3.59 20.68 -16.04
C VAL A 40 -3.05 21.37 -14.78
N SER A 41 -2.67 22.65 -14.91
CA SER A 41 -2.27 23.48 -13.78
C SER A 41 -3.46 24.26 -13.23
N HIS A 42 -3.59 24.31 -11.91
CA HIS A 42 -4.57 25.13 -11.21
C HIS A 42 -3.96 25.70 -9.92
N PRO A 43 -4.22 26.97 -9.54
CA PRO A 43 -3.61 27.58 -8.34
C PRO A 43 -3.86 26.81 -7.04
N ASN A 44 -4.97 26.10 -6.95
CA ASN A 44 -5.33 25.31 -5.77
C ASN A 44 -4.93 23.83 -5.89
N LEU A 45 -4.37 23.38 -7.01
CA LEU A 45 -3.85 22.02 -7.14
C LEU A 45 -2.50 21.96 -6.42
N MET A 46 -2.44 21.23 -5.31
CA MET A 46 -1.21 21.05 -4.53
C MET A 46 -0.42 19.82 -4.98
N VAL A 47 -1.13 18.73 -5.30
CA VAL A 47 -0.56 17.48 -5.80
C VAL A 47 -1.43 16.97 -6.95
N GLY A 48 -0.80 16.79 -8.12
CA GLY A 48 -1.42 16.24 -9.32
C GLY A 48 -0.81 14.89 -9.69
N ILE A 49 -0.80 14.57 -10.97
CA ILE A 49 -0.29 13.29 -11.49
C ILE A 49 1.22 13.28 -11.71
N GLU A 50 1.89 14.41 -11.59
CA GLU A 50 3.30 14.59 -12.02
C GLU A 50 4.31 13.95 -11.08
N THR A 51 4.02 13.96 -9.78
CA THR A 51 4.91 13.43 -8.74
C THR A 51 4.59 11.98 -8.38
N HIS A 52 3.53 11.43 -8.97
CA HIS A 52 3.08 10.05 -8.69
C HIS A 52 2.89 9.78 -7.19
N ASP A 53 2.39 10.79 -6.47
CA ASP A 53 1.98 10.65 -5.08
C ASP A 53 0.78 9.72 -4.93
N ASP A 54 0.49 9.30 -3.70
CA ASP A 54 -0.54 8.30 -3.41
C ASP A 54 -1.95 8.83 -3.71
N ALA A 55 -2.17 10.16 -3.61
CA ALA A 55 -3.45 10.79 -3.90
C ALA A 55 -3.32 12.19 -4.52
N GLY A 56 -4.37 12.62 -5.21
CA GLY A 56 -4.53 14.03 -5.62
C GLY A 56 -4.90 14.93 -4.46
N VAL A 57 -4.33 16.17 -4.41
CA VAL A 57 -4.59 17.12 -3.32
C VAL A 57 -5.01 18.49 -3.87
N TYR A 58 -6.16 18.97 -3.41
CA TYR A 58 -6.72 20.25 -3.80
C TYR A 58 -6.97 21.15 -2.59
N LYS A 59 -6.37 22.35 -2.57
CA LYS A 59 -6.52 23.35 -1.50
C LYS A 59 -7.90 24.01 -1.59
N LEU A 60 -8.70 23.89 -0.54
CA LEU A 60 -9.97 24.59 -0.41
C LEU A 60 -9.79 26.01 0.15
N ASN A 61 -8.95 26.14 1.18
CA ASN A 61 -8.63 27.39 1.87
C ASN A 61 -7.27 27.24 2.59
N GLU A 62 -6.88 28.23 3.39
CA GLU A 62 -5.58 28.22 4.07
C GLU A 62 -5.44 27.15 5.15
N GLU A 63 -6.54 26.59 5.65
CA GLU A 63 -6.54 25.61 6.74
C GLU A 63 -6.88 24.19 6.26
N THR A 64 -7.46 24.05 5.04
CA THR A 64 -7.99 22.77 4.57
C THR A 64 -7.65 22.50 3.12
N ALA A 65 -7.03 21.34 2.88
CA ALA A 65 -6.92 20.71 1.58
C ALA A 65 -7.68 19.39 1.57
N LEU A 66 -8.27 19.06 0.42
CA LEU A 66 -8.89 17.76 0.17
C LEU A 66 -7.83 16.82 -0.40
N ILE A 67 -7.80 15.59 0.12
CA ILE A 67 -7.10 14.45 -0.46
C ILE A 67 -8.16 13.60 -1.13
N PHE A 68 -7.96 13.21 -2.39
CA PHE A 68 -8.89 12.39 -3.14
C PHE A 68 -8.17 11.26 -3.86
N THR A 69 -8.61 10.03 -3.59
CA THR A 69 -8.05 8.82 -4.16
C THR A 69 -9.12 7.78 -4.46
N THR A 70 -8.74 6.76 -5.22
CA THR A 70 -9.55 5.55 -5.43
C THR A 70 -8.66 4.34 -5.60
N ASP A 71 -8.96 3.28 -4.87
CA ASP A 71 -8.31 1.98 -5.07
C ASP A 71 -9.33 0.84 -4.95
N PHE A 72 -9.23 -0.13 -5.85
CA PHE A 72 -10.06 -1.33 -5.88
C PHE A 72 -9.31 -2.47 -6.57
N PHE A 73 -9.60 -3.70 -6.18
CA PHE A 73 -8.94 -4.88 -6.73
C PHE A 73 -9.79 -6.14 -6.56
N PRO A 74 -9.44 -7.24 -7.27
CA PRO A 74 -10.08 -8.53 -7.09
C PRO A 74 -9.67 -9.21 -5.78
N PRO A 75 -10.41 -10.24 -5.29
CA PRO A 75 -10.19 -10.90 -4.01
C PRO A 75 -8.74 -11.35 -3.74
N VAL A 76 -8.33 -11.20 -2.50
CA VAL A 76 -7.02 -11.63 -1.96
C VAL A 76 -7.14 -12.81 -1.00
N CYS A 77 -8.34 -13.08 -0.49
CA CYS A 77 -8.68 -14.18 0.41
C CYS A 77 -10.03 -14.76 0.06
N SER A 78 -10.35 -15.93 0.63
CA SER A 78 -11.57 -16.67 0.35
C SER A 78 -12.80 -16.06 1.02
N ASP A 79 -12.63 -15.48 2.21
CA ASP A 79 -13.71 -14.90 3.00
C ASP A 79 -14.10 -13.50 2.51
N GLY A 80 -15.38 -13.27 2.26
CA GLY A 80 -15.89 -12.00 1.74
C GLY A 80 -15.77 -10.85 2.73
N TYR A 81 -15.97 -11.10 4.02
CA TYR A 81 -15.87 -10.08 5.05
C TYR A 81 -14.41 -9.60 5.22
N GLU A 82 -13.45 -10.54 5.29
CA GLU A 82 -12.03 -10.21 5.36
C GLU A 82 -11.56 -9.48 4.10
N PHE A 83 -12.00 -9.92 2.91
CA PHE A 83 -11.70 -9.22 1.67
C PHE A 83 -12.21 -7.78 1.69
N GLY A 84 -13.43 -7.56 2.16
CA GLY A 84 -14.00 -6.22 2.34
C GLY A 84 -13.16 -5.33 3.25
N GLN A 85 -12.71 -5.88 4.39
CA GLN A 85 -11.82 -5.16 5.32
C GLN A 85 -10.49 -4.78 4.69
N ILE A 86 -9.83 -5.71 3.98
CA ILE A 86 -8.53 -5.50 3.35
C ILE A 86 -8.64 -4.44 2.24
N ALA A 87 -9.67 -4.54 1.40
CA ALA A 87 -9.87 -3.58 0.30
C ALA A 87 -10.12 -2.16 0.83
N ALA A 88 -10.91 -2.03 1.90
CA ALA A 88 -11.13 -0.74 2.53
C ALA A 88 -9.86 -0.20 3.22
N ALA A 89 -9.12 -1.04 3.95
CA ALA A 89 -7.87 -0.64 4.59
C ALA A 89 -6.84 -0.12 3.57
N ASN A 90 -6.74 -0.79 2.41
CA ASN A 90 -5.86 -0.40 1.33
C ASN A 90 -6.27 0.95 0.70
N ALA A 91 -7.56 1.15 0.39
CA ALA A 91 -8.03 2.40 -0.22
C ALA A 91 -7.93 3.61 0.73
N LEU A 92 -8.05 3.39 2.04
CA LEU A 92 -7.87 4.43 3.06
C LEU A 92 -6.39 4.81 3.27
N SER A 93 -5.47 3.92 2.89
CA SER A 93 -4.03 4.05 3.15
C SER A 93 -3.41 5.25 2.45
N ASP A 94 -3.80 5.55 1.21
CA ASP A 94 -3.32 6.71 0.46
C ASP A 94 -3.54 8.02 1.24
N VAL A 95 -4.71 8.16 1.88
CA VAL A 95 -5.01 9.34 2.69
C VAL A 95 -4.07 9.41 3.90
N TYR A 96 -3.80 8.28 4.55
CA TYR A 96 -2.86 8.21 5.67
C TYR A 96 -1.42 8.49 5.25
N ALA A 97 -0.98 7.97 4.10
CA ALA A 97 0.35 8.22 3.55
C ALA A 97 0.60 9.72 3.28
N MET A 98 -0.44 10.43 2.84
CA MET A 98 -0.43 11.88 2.63
C MET A 98 -0.60 12.70 3.93
N GLY A 99 -0.58 12.04 5.10
CA GLY A 99 -0.72 12.68 6.42
C GLY A 99 -2.14 13.18 6.72
N GLY A 100 -3.13 12.74 5.94
CA GLY A 100 -4.51 13.17 6.06
C GLY A 100 -5.35 12.29 6.99
N THR A 101 -6.60 12.72 7.15
CA THR A 101 -7.65 12.00 7.88
C THR A 101 -8.77 11.66 6.90
N PRO A 102 -9.11 10.38 6.68
CA PRO A 102 -10.26 9.97 5.88
C PRO A 102 -11.55 10.58 6.44
N LEU A 103 -12.42 11.07 5.55
CA LEU A 103 -13.66 11.74 5.93
C LEU A 103 -14.89 11.04 5.34
N LEU A 104 -14.92 10.84 4.04
CA LEU A 104 -16.07 10.30 3.29
C LEU A 104 -15.59 9.22 2.31
N VAL A 105 -16.42 8.20 2.10
CA VAL A 105 -16.14 7.18 1.10
C VAL A 105 -17.38 6.82 0.27
N LEU A 106 -17.12 6.36 -0.97
CA LEU A 106 -18.08 5.70 -1.84
C LEU A 106 -17.56 4.29 -2.13
N ASN A 107 -18.43 3.29 -2.01
CA ASN A 107 -18.11 1.91 -2.40
C ASN A 107 -18.03 1.80 -3.93
N LEU A 108 -17.01 1.09 -4.42
CA LEU A 108 -16.88 0.67 -5.83
C LEU A 108 -16.97 -0.85 -5.86
N MET A 109 -18.04 -1.38 -6.45
CA MET A 109 -18.30 -2.82 -6.45
C MET A 109 -18.64 -3.32 -7.86
N MET A 110 -17.81 -4.22 -8.36
CA MET A 110 -18.04 -5.04 -9.54
C MET A 110 -18.35 -6.46 -9.05
N PHE A 111 -19.53 -6.99 -9.37
CA PHE A 111 -19.98 -8.26 -8.80
C PHE A 111 -20.96 -8.96 -9.74
N SER A 112 -20.84 -10.28 -9.88
CA SER A 112 -21.78 -11.07 -10.68
C SER A 112 -22.74 -11.87 -9.79
N ALA A 113 -23.98 -11.39 -9.66
CA ALA A 113 -25.03 -12.09 -8.92
C ALA A 113 -25.44 -13.42 -9.57
N ALA A 114 -25.10 -13.64 -10.84
CA ALA A 114 -25.34 -14.91 -11.52
C ALA A 114 -24.31 -15.99 -11.16
N LYS A 115 -23.12 -15.60 -10.68
CA LYS A 115 -22.00 -16.52 -10.41
C LYS A 115 -21.61 -16.62 -8.95
N ILE A 116 -21.93 -15.61 -8.15
CA ILE A 116 -21.50 -15.50 -6.74
C ILE A 116 -22.74 -15.24 -5.89
N PRO A 117 -22.93 -15.95 -4.77
CA PRO A 117 -24.07 -15.75 -3.87
C PRO A 117 -24.13 -14.30 -3.33
N LEU A 118 -25.34 -13.75 -3.19
CA LEU A 118 -25.54 -12.37 -2.74
C LEU A 118 -25.17 -12.13 -1.27
N ASP A 119 -25.12 -13.15 -0.44
CA ASP A 119 -24.62 -13.06 0.94
C ASP A 119 -23.11 -12.78 0.97
N VAL A 120 -22.32 -13.29 0.01
CA VAL A 120 -20.91 -12.90 -0.18
C VAL A 120 -20.80 -11.41 -0.48
N PHE A 121 -21.66 -10.86 -1.34
CA PHE A 121 -21.73 -9.42 -1.60
C PHE A 121 -21.99 -8.64 -0.31
N GLY A 122 -22.99 -9.09 0.48
CA GLY A 122 -23.30 -8.50 1.78
C GLY A 122 -22.11 -8.53 2.75
N ALA A 123 -21.38 -9.66 2.81
CA ALA A 123 -20.20 -9.80 3.66
C ALA A 123 -19.07 -8.85 3.25
N ILE A 124 -18.80 -8.71 1.96
CA ILE A 124 -17.78 -7.77 1.45
C ILE A 124 -18.12 -6.33 1.87
N LEU A 125 -19.37 -5.90 1.65
CA LEU A 125 -19.79 -4.55 2.03
C LEU A 125 -19.72 -4.33 3.54
N GLN A 126 -20.10 -5.33 4.35
CA GLN A 126 -20.04 -5.23 5.81
C GLN A 126 -18.59 -5.10 6.30
N GLY A 127 -17.67 -5.92 5.78
CA GLY A 127 -16.24 -5.83 6.12
C GLY A 127 -15.65 -4.47 5.76
N GLY A 128 -15.97 -3.95 4.57
CA GLY A 128 -15.57 -2.61 4.14
C GLY A 128 -16.15 -1.51 5.03
N HIS A 129 -17.45 -1.59 5.35
CA HIS A 129 -18.12 -0.65 6.24
C HIS A 129 -17.47 -0.60 7.64
N ASP A 130 -17.23 -1.74 8.26
CA ASP A 130 -16.64 -1.80 9.60
C ASP A 130 -15.24 -1.18 9.63
N LYS A 131 -14.45 -1.37 8.58
CA LYS A 131 -13.14 -0.77 8.45
C LYS A 131 -13.20 0.76 8.23
N VAL A 132 -14.18 1.25 7.49
CA VAL A 132 -14.43 2.69 7.33
C VAL A 132 -14.86 3.33 8.66
N VAL A 133 -15.69 2.66 9.44
CA VAL A 133 -16.08 3.11 10.79
C VAL A 133 -14.87 3.13 11.73
N GLU A 134 -14.00 2.12 11.71
CA GLU A 134 -12.73 2.09 12.46
C GLU A 134 -11.81 3.27 12.11
N ALA A 135 -11.78 3.65 10.82
CA ALA A 135 -11.05 4.83 10.36
C ALA A 135 -11.65 6.15 10.89
N GLY A 136 -12.92 6.15 11.28
CA GLY A 136 -13.68 7.33 11.69
C GLY A 136 -14.31 8.08 10.52
N ALA A 137 -14.41 7.44 9.34
CA ALA A 137 -15.00 8.00 8.14
C ALA A 137 -16.47 7.55 7.96
N LEU A 138 -17.17 8.15 6.99
CA LEU A 138 -18.56 7.87 6.68
C LEU A 138 -18.73 7.27 5.28
N VAL A 139 -19.50 6.20 5.18
CA VAL A 139 -19.94 5.65 3.88
C VAL A 139 -21.16 6.44 3.40
N LEU A 140 -21.05 7.09 2.24
CA LEU A 140 -22.13 7.88 1.66
C LEU A 140 -22.95 7.13 0.61
N GLY A 141 -22.52 5.95 0.21
CA GLY A 141 -23.14 5.16 -0.85
C GLY A 141 -22.10 4.50 -1.71
N GLY A 142 -22.33 4.43 -3.02
CA GLY A 142 -21.40 3.83 -3.96
C GLY A 142 -22.02 3.52 -5.30
N HIS A 143 -21.28 2.76 -6.12
CA HIS A 143 -21.72 2.31 -7.43
C HIS A 143 -21.45 0.83 -7.61
N THR A 144 -22.37 0.14 -8.30
CA THR A 144 -22.27 -1.30 -8.60
C THR A 144 -22.46 -1.54 -10.08
N ILE A 145 -21.69 -2.48 -10.63
CA ILE A 145 -21.88 -3.01 -11.99
C ILE A 145 -21.78 -4.53 -11.97
N GLU A 146 -22.50 -5.17 -12.90
CA GLU A 146 -22.39 -6.61 -13.15
C GLU A 146 -21.06 -6.89 -13.85
N ASP A 147 -20.14 -7.59 -13.17
CA ASP A 147 -18.81 -7.96 -13.71
C ASP A 147 -18.24 -9.20 -13.00
N TYR A 148 -17.34 -9.89 -13.68
CA TYR A 148 -16.64 -11.08 -13.17
C TYR A 148 -15.21 -11.11 -13.71
N PRO A 149 -14.19 -11.37 -12.85
CA PRO A 149 -14.24 -11.64 -11.42
C PRO A 149 -14.68 -10.42 -10.59
N PRO A 150 -15.16 -10.63 -9.34
CA PRO A 150 -15.61 -9.52 -8.50
C PRO A 150 -14.44 -8.61 -8.16
N LYS A 151 -14.72 -7.33 -7.95
CA LYS A 151 -13.74 -6.34 -7.49
C LYS A 151 -14.44 -5.43 -6.48
N PHE A 152 -13.71 -5.07 -5.43
CA PHE A 152 -14.20 -4.15 -4.41
C PHE A 152 -13.11 -3.17 -4.00
N GLY A 153 -13.52 -1.98 -3.65
CA GLY A 153 -12.70 -0.93 -3.09
C GLY A 153 -13.50 0.34 -2.86
N LEU A 154 -12.80 1.44 -2.67
CA LEU A 154 -13.40 2.72 -2.30
C LEU A 154 -12.87 3.86 -3.17
N ALA A 155 -13.73 4.86 -3.38
CA ALA A 155 -13.30 6.23 -3.63
C ALA A 155 -13.31 6.95 -2.29
N VAL A 156 -12.19 7.59 -1.92
CA VAL A 156 -11.98 8.16 -0.59
C VAL A 156 -11.70 9.65 -0.70
N VAL A 157 -12.41 10.44 0.11
CA VAL A 157 -12.10 11.84 0.36
C VAL A 157 -11.57 11.95 1.79
N GLY A 158 -10.39 12.53 1.93
CA GLY A 158 -9.80 12.89 3.21
C GLY A 158 -9.50 14.38 3.28
N THR A 159 -9.06 14.84 4.44
CA THR A 159 -8.65 16.22 4.68
C THR A 159 -7.28 16.29 5.34
N VAL A 160 -6.54 17.34 5.04
CA VAL A 160 -5.27 17.68 5.68
C VAL A 160 -5.12 19.20 5.75
N HIS A 161 -4.42 19.71 6.77
CA HIS A 161 -3.97 21.09 6.73
C HIS A 161 -2.85 21.24 5.67
N PRO A 162 -2.90 22.26 4.78
CA PRO A 162 -1.90 22.39 3.69
C PRO A 162 -0.45 22.28 4.15
N ASP A 163 -0.09 22.91 5.28
CA ASP A 163 1.27 22.88 5.83
C ASP A 163 1.68 21.54 6.45
N LYS A 164 0.71 20.66 6.69
CA LYS A 164 0.91 19.32 7.27
C LYS A 164 0.86 18.20 6.23
N LEU A 165 0.72 18.56 4.97
CA LEU A 165 0.75 17.61 3.87
C LEU A 165 2.10 16.88 3.82
N ILE A 166 2.03 15.56 3.61
CA ILE A 166 3.16 14.66 3.42
C ILE A 166 3.11 14.16 1.98
N THR A 167 4.26 14.10 1.31
CA THR A 167 4.33 13.73 -0.10
C THR A 167 5.57 12.90 -0.41
N ASN A 168 5.61 12.29 -1.58
CA ASN A 168 6.80 11.64 -2.12
C ASN A 168 8.01 12.57 -2.20
N SER A 169 7.79 13.86 -2.44
CA SER A 169 8.85 14.87 -2.63
C SER A 169 9.45 15.43 -1.34
N GLY A 170 9.02 14.94 -0.18
CA GLY A 170 9.42 15.46 1.12
C GLY A 170 10.71 14.89 1.72
N VAL A 171 11.37 13.93 1.07
CA VAL A 171 12.58 13.27 1.58
C VAL A 171 13.80 14.19 1.46
N ARG A 172 14.65 14.20 2.47
CA ARG A 172 15.89 14.98 2.50
C ARG A 172 17.10 14.09 2.69
N THR A 173 18.23 14.50 2.12
CA THR A 173 19.52 13.85 2.38
C THR A 173 19.79 13.77 3.88
N GLY A 174 20.15 12.59 4.37
CA GLY A 174 20.38 12.30 5.80
C GLY A 174 19.15 11.80 6.54
N ASP A 175 17.98 11.73 5.90
CA ASP A 175 16.82 11.05 6.50
C ASP A 175 17.06 9.54 6.57
N VAL A 176 16.51 8.93 7.61
CA VAL A 176 16.46 7.48 7.83
C VAL A 176 15.14 6.95 7.29
N LEU A 177 15.16 5.81 6.63
CA LEU A 177 13.97 5.18 6.08
C LEU A 177 13.41 4.16 7.07
N ILE A 178 12.14 4.29 7.42
CA ILE A 178 11.41 3.37 8.30
C ILE A 178 10.25 2.75 7.54
N LEU A 179 10.12 1.41 7.59
CA LEU A 179 9.00 0.65 7.05
C LEU A 179 8.15 0.10 8.20
N THR A 180 6.82 0.27 8.14
CA THR A 180 5.95 0.00 9.29
C THR A 180 5.27 -1.37 9.31
N LYS A 181 5.25 -2.11 8.19
CA LYS A 181 4.70 -3.48 8.11
C LYS A 181 5.69 -4.40 7.38
N PRO A 182 5.65 -5.71 7.62
CA PRO A 182 6.52 -6.68 6.95
C PRO A 182 6.20 -6.80 5.46
N LEU A 183 7.22 -7.17 4.68
CA LEU A 183 7.13 -7.50 3.26
C LEU A 183 6.85 -8.98 3.02
N GLY A 184 6.38 -9.29 1.81
CA GLY A 184 6.18 -10.66 1.34
C GLY A 184 4.72 -11.09 1.31
N SER A 185 3.76 -10.18 1.48
CA SER A 185 2.34 -10.53 1.46
C SER A 185 1.90 -11.16 0.14
N GLY A 186 2.43 -10.69 -0.99
CA GLY A 186 2.16 -11.29 -2.29
C GLY A 186 2.75 -12.71 -2.42
N VAL A 187 3.96 -12.92 -1.89
CA VAL A 187 4.63 -14.23 -1.84
C VAL A 187 3.83 -15.21 -1.00
N ILE A 188 3.40 -14.82 0.21
CA ILE A 188 2.58 -15.67 1.11
C ILE A 188 1.28 -16.08 0.41
N LEU A 189 0.58 -15.17 -0.24
CA LEU A 189 -0.67 -15.49 -0.97
C LEU A 189 -0.42 -16.37 -2.21
N ALA A 190 0.72 -16.21 -2.88
CA ALA A 190 1.11 -17.12 -3.96
C ALA A 190 1.42 -18.52 -3.42
N GLY A 191 2.12 -18.62 -2.29
CA GLY A 191 2.36 -19.87 -1.57
C GLY A 191 1.07 -20.56 -1.14
N GLN A 192 0.11 -19.81 -0.61
CA GLN A 192 -1.23 -20.34 -0.27
C GLN A 192 -1.91 -21.01 -1.48
N ARG A 193 -1.92 -20.33 -2.63
CA ARG A 193 -2.53 -20.87 -3.86
C ARG A 193 -1.87 -22.16 -4.36
N ASN A 194 -0.59 -22.31 -4.10
CA ASN A 194 0.20 -23.50 -4.45
C ASN A 194 0.17 -24.59 -3.35
N GLY A 195 -0.53 -24.36 -2.23
CA GLY A 195 -0.56 -25.29 -1.11
C GLY A 195 0.77 -25.42 -0.36
N MET A 196 1.62 -24.37 -0.41
CA MET A 196 2.98 -24.34 0.15
C MET A 196 3.09 -23.51 1.44
N THR A 197 2.01 -22.84 1.86
CA THR A 197 2.02 -21.95 3.03
C THR A 197 1.08 -22.46 4.10
N GLU A 198 1.54 -22.46 5.34
CA GLU A 198 0.72 -22.80 6.51
C GLU A 198 -0.41 -21.77 6.70
N GLU A 199 -1.60 -22.23 7.10
CA GLU A 199 -2.78 -21.39 7.30
C GLU A 199 -2.53 -20.25 8.31
N SER A 200 -1.77 -20.53 9.37
CA SER A 200 -1.38 -19.53 10.37
C SER A 200 -0.57 -18.38 9.82
N THR A 201 0.32 -18.65 8.86
CA THR A 201 1.11 -17.62 8.16
C THR A 201 0.23 -16.79 7.23
N VAL A 202 -0.68 -17.45 6.51
CA VAL A 202 -1.69 -16.75 5.68
C VAL A 202 -2.53 -15.82 6.55
N GLN A 203 -3.06 -16.32 7.67
CA GLN A 203 -3.89 -15.52 8.56
C GLN A 203 -3.12 -14.31 9.12
N ARG A 204 -1.87 -14.48 9.53
CA ARG A 204 -1.00 -13.37 9.95
C ARG A 204 -0.84 -12.32 8.85
N ALA A 205 -0.67 -12.74 7.59
CA ALA A 205 -0.58 -11.81 6.47
C ALA A 205 -1.90 -11.06 6.25
N LEU A 206 -3.06 -11.75 6.31
CA LEU A 206 -4.38 -11.13 6.21
C LEU A 206 -4.62 -10.13 7.36
N ASP A 207 -4.21 -10.47 8.59
CA ASP A 207 -4.35 -9.57 9.75
C ASP A 207 -3.52 -8.29 9.57
N GLN A 208 -2.29 -8.40 9.04
CA GLN A 208 -1.48 -7.23 8.70
C GLN A 208 -2.10 -6.38 7.58
N MET A 209 -2.72 -7.01 6.57
CA MET A 209 -3.41 -6.29 5.51
C MET A 209 -4.65 -5.53 6.01
N LYS A 210 -5.37 -6.08 7.01
CA LYS A 210 -6.53 -5.43 7.65
C LYS A 210 -6.15 -4.25 8.54
N LEU A 211 -4.89 -4.16 8.97
CA LEU A 211 -4.43 -3.10 9.87
C LEU A 211 -4.37 -1.76 9.14
N LEU A 212 -5.09 -0.76 9.66
CA LEU A 212 -5.06 0.61 9.13
C LEU A 212 -3.68 1.27 9.35
N ASN A 213 -3.21 2.03 8.38
CA ASN A 213 -2.00 2.86 8.51
C ASN A 213 -2.24 4.14 9.36
N LYS A 214 -3.39 4.24 10.03
CA LYS A 214 -3.84 5.37 10.86
C LYS A 214 -2.86 5.75 11.96
N SER A 215 -2.38 4.77 12.72
CA SER A 215 -1.45 5.02 13.84
C SER A 215 -0.07 5.47 13.35
N GLY A 216 0.41 4.91 12.25
CA GLY A 216 1.63 5.37 11.58
C GLY A 216 1.50 6.81 11.08
N ALA A 217 0.38 7.16 10.46
CA ALA A 217 0.09 8.53 10.03
C ALA A 217 0.05 9.52 11.21
N ALA A 218 -0.52 9.12 12.34
CA ALA A 218 -0.52 9.94 13.55
C ALA A 218 0.91 10.23 14.04
N VAL A 219 1.79 9.23 14.03
CA VAL A 219 3.22 9.41 14.35
C VAL A 219 3.89 10.35 13.34
N MET A 220 3.66 10.19 12.03
CA MET A 220 4.20 11.11 11.04
C MET A 220 3.79 12.57 11.30
N GLN A 221 2.53 12.81 11.63
CA GLN A 221 2.02 14.15 11.94
C GLN A 221 2.60 14.72 13.23
N GLU A 222 2.73 13.92 14.28
CA GLU A 222 3.32 14.34 15.56
C GLU A 222 4.77 14.78 15.39
N TYR A 223 5.56 14.03 14.61
CA TYR A 223 6.96 14.35 14.34
C TYR A 223 7.16 15.31 13.17
N GLN A 224 6.06 15.76 12.53
CA GLN A 224 6.05 16.71 11.40
C GLN A 224 6.90 16.20 10.22
N LEU A 225 6.82 14.91 9.93
CA LEU A 225 7.50 14.31 8.78
C LEU A 225 6.94 14.90 7.48
N LYS A 226 7.73 14.90 6.42
CA LYS A 226 7.37 15.50 5.13
C LYS A 226 7.40 14.53 3.97
N GLY A 227 8.19 13.46 4.08
CA GLY A 227 8.38 12.44 3.06
C GLY A 227 7.82 11.09 3.50
N ALA A 228 6.82 10.57 2.80
CA ALA A 228 6.31 9.22 2.99
C ALA A 228 5.50 8.76 1.77
N THR A 229 5.29 7.45 1.67
CA THR A 229 4.33 6.76 0.80
C THR A 229 3.86 5.49 1.51
N ASP A 230 2.78 4.88 1.06
CA ASP A 230 2.49 3.49 1.42
C ASP A 230 3.11 2.52 0.41
N VAL A 231 3.44 1.32 0.86
CA VAL A 231 4.04 0.30 0.01
C VAL A 231 2.97 -0.67 -0.47
N THR A 232 2.59 -0.57 -1.74
CA THR A 232 1.52 -1.38 -2.33
C THR A 232 1.96 -2.12 -3.60
N GLY A 233 1.24 -2.01 -4.70
CA GLY A 233 1.35 -2.84 -5.89
C GLY A 233 2.68 -2.79 -6.62
N PHE A 234 3.47 -1.72 -6.48
CA PHE A 234 4.77 -1.59 -7.13
C PHE A 234 5.93 -2.15 -6.30
N GLY A 235 5.62 -2.72 -5.12
CA GLY A 235 6.62 -3.24 -4.18
C GLY A 235 7.45 -2.14 -3.54
N LEU A 236 8.29 -2.50 -2.58
CA LEU A 236 9.13 -1.54 -1.87
C LEU A 236 9.98 -0.69 -2.83
N LEU A 237 10.66 -1.32 -3.80
CA LEU A 237 11.55 -0.59 -4.70
C LEU A 237 10.82 0.36 -5.64
N GLY A 238 9.62 0.01 -6.11
CA GLY A 238 8.84 0.89 -6.98
C GLY A 238 8.40 2.16 -6.27
N HIS A 239 7.89 2.05 -5.05
CA HIS A 239 7.49 3.19 -4.23
C HIS A 239 8.70 4.03 -3.77
N ALA A 240 9.78 3.38 -3.30
CA ALA A 240 11.02 4.06 -2.93
C ALA A 240 11.64 4.83 -4.12
N MET A 241 11.59 4.26 -5.33
CA MET A 241 12.06 4.94 -6.53
C MET A 241 11.27 6.24 -6.80
N ARG A 242 9.94 6.20 -6.67
CA ARG A 242 9.09 7.39 -6.83
C ARG A 242 9.42 8.46 -5.78
N MET A 243 9.61 8.08 -4.53
CA MET A 243 10.05 9.01 -3.48
C MET A 243 11.42 9.62 -3.80
N ALA A 244 12.39 8.80 -4.26
CA ALA A 244 13.73 9.27 -4.61
C ALA A 244 13.72 10.25 -5.79
N GLU A 245 12.93 9.94 -6.82
CA GLU A 245 12.76 10.79 -8.00
C GLU A 245 12.12 12.14 -7.65
N ALA A 246 10.97 12.09 -6.95
CA ALA A 246 10.21 13.29 -6.56
C ALA A 246 11.00 14.21 -5.61
N SER A 247 11.83 13.63 -4.73
CA SER A 247 12.65 14.37 -3.76
C SER A 247 14.01 14.79 -4.28
N GLY A 248 14.45 14.31 -5.46
CA GLY A 248 15.79 14.60 -5.98
C GLY A 248 16.93 14.03 -5.14
N VAL A 249 16.71 12.87 -4.49
CA VAL A 249 17.69 12.17 -3.65
C VAL A 249 17.99 10.78 -4.20
N THR A 250 18.91 10.07 -3.57
CA THR A 250 19.13 8.64 -3.75
C THR A 250 18.79 7.93 -2.46
N LEU A 251 18.02 6.84 -2.52
CA LEU A 251 17.72 6.04 -1.34
C LEU A 251 18.60 4.78 -1.34
N ARG A 252 19.25 4.50 -0.22
CA ARG A 252 19.97 3.26 0.05
C ARG A 252 19.14 2.40 0.97
N ILE A 253 18.84 1.17 0.55
CA ILE A 253 18.06 0.18 1.32
C ILE A 253 18.97 -1.00 1.64
N GLN A 254 18.97 -1.42 2.91
CA GLN A 254 19.71 -2.58 3.40
C GLN A 254 18.78 -3.79 3.42
N SER A 255 18.97 -4.72 2.49
CA SER A 255 18.07 -5.87 2.31
C SER A 255 18.00 -6.78 3.54
N ASN A 256 19.07 -6.84 4.33
CA ASN A 256 19.14 -7.61 5.56
C ASN A 256 18.36 -7.00 6.74
N TRP A 257 17.94 -5.74 6.63
CA TRP A 257 17.19 -5.03 7.68
C TRP A 257 15.69 -5.01 7.42
N LEU A 258 15.25 -5.56 6.30
CA LEU A 258 13.84 -5.55 5.90
C LEU A 258 12.99 -6.45 6.81
N PRO A 259 11.91 -5.92 7.42
CA PRO A 259 10.93 -6.75 8.08
C PRO A 259 10.18 -7.56 7.01
N HIS A 260 10.04 -8.86 7.22
CA HIS A 260 9.34 -9.75 6.29
C HIS A 260 8.69 -10.93 7.01
N TYR A 261 7.72 -11.56 6.38
CA TYR A 261 7.17 -12.81 6.87
C TYR A 261 8.26 -13.88 6.83
N PRO A 262 8.50 -14.65 7.92
CA PRO A 262 9.61 -15.59 8.00
C PRO A 262 9.67 -16.59 6.83
N GLU A 263 8.51 -17.06 6.37
CA GLU A 263 8.40 -18.04 5.28
C GLU A 263 8.60 -17.43 3.89
N ALA A 264 8.54 -16.10 3.74
CA ALA A 264 8.59 -15.46 2.43
C ALA A 264 9.89 -15.75 1.66
N LEU A 265 11.04 -15.75 2.33
CA LEU A 265 12.31 -16.05 1.67
C LEU A 265 12.40 -17.50 1.22
N VAL A 266 11.92 -18.44 2.05
CA VAL A 266 11.89 -19.88 1.71
C VAL A 266 10.99 -20.12 0.49
N LEU A 267 9.79 -19.52 0.47
CA LEU A 267 8.88 -19.62 -0.67
C LEU A 267 9.47 -19.03 -1.96
N LEU A 268 10.24 -17.93 -1.85
CA LEU A 268 10.96 -17.36 -2.99
C LEU A 268 12.06 -18.28 -3.49
N GLU A 269 12.82 -18.92 -2.60
CA GLU A 269 13.84 -19.90 -2.93
C GLU A 269 13.24 -21.13 -3.65
N GLU A 270 12.05 -21.56 -3.24
CA GLU A 270 11.27 -22.62 -3.88
C GLU A 270 10.58 -22.18 -5.19
N GLY A 271 10.80 -20.93 -5.63
CA GLY A 271 10.28 -20.40 -6.89
C GLY A 271 8.84 -19.88 -6.82
N CYS A 272 8.28 -19.73 -5.63
CA CYS A 272 6.95 -19.17 -5.43
C CYS A 272 6.98 -17.63 -5.56
N ILE A 273 7.23 -17.13 -6.79
CA ILE A 273 7.40 -15.71 -7.10
C ILE A 273 6.17 -15.18 -7.83
N PRO A 274 5.43 -14.21 -7.25
CA PRO A 274 4.30 -13.59 -7.94
C PRO A 274 4.71 -12.92 -9.26
N GLY A 275 3.89 -13.06 -10.30
CA GLY A 275 4.18 -12.43 -11.60
C GLY A 275 4.33 -10.90 -11.54
N ALA A 276 3.71 -10.25 -10.56
CA ALA A 276 3.87 -8.83 -10.30
C ALA A 276 5.31 -8.46 -9.93
N ALA A 277 6.01 -9.32 -9.16
CA ALA A 277 7.39 -9.05 -8.75
C ALA A 277 8.35 -8.92 -9.95
N PHE A 278 8.15 -9.72 -11.00
CA PHE A 278 8.95 -9.60 -12.23
C PHE A 278 8.65 -8.29 -12.98
N ARG A 279 7.39 -7.87 -13.06
CA ARG A 279 7.02 -6.58 -13.68
C ARG A 279 7.61 -5.40 -12.90
N ASN A 280 7.60 -5.49 -11.57
CA ASN A 280 8.16 -4.47 -10.70
C ASN A 280 9.70 -4.43 -10.79
N LEU A 281 10.37 -5.59 -10.89
CA LEU A 281 11.81 -5.64 -11.14
C LEU A 281 12.17 -4.95 -12.47
N GLU A 282 11.43 -5.25 -13.54
CA GLU A 282 11.63 -4.59 -14.84
C GLU A 282 11.46 -3.08 -14.75
N PHE A 283 10.50 -2.61 -13.97
CA PHE A 283 10.23 -1.19 -13.75
C PHE A 283 11.38 -0.45 -13.06
N VAL A 284 12.04 -1.08 -12.08
CA VAL A 284 13.04 -0.42 -11.25
C VAL A 284 14.49 -0.67 -11.67
N LYS A 285 14.76 -1.66 -12.51
CA LYS A 285 16.13 -2.16 -12.79
C LYS A 285 17.09 -1.09 -13.30
N GLU A 286 16.62 -0.17 -14.16
CA GLU A 286 17.45 0.88 -14.73
C GLU A 286 17.74 2.02 -13.73
N SER A 287 16.94 2.14 -12.68
CA SER A 287 17.06 3.17 -11.64
C SER A 287 17.74 2.64 -10.37
N THR A 288 18.05 1.34 -10.31
CA THR A 288 18.57 0.66 -9.11
C THR A 288 19.96 0.07 -9.35
N VAL A 289 20.85 0.26 -8.39
CA VAL A 289 22.09 -0.51 -8.28
C VAL A 289 21.84 -1.63 -7.26
N PHE A 290 22.01 -2.86 -7.70
CA PHE A 290 21.93 -4.05 -6.85
C PHE A 290 23.33 -4.43 -6.37
N GLY A 291 23.48 -4.60 -5.06
CA GLY A 291 24.75 -5.01 -4.44
C GLY A 291 25.22 -6.37 -4.96
N THR A 292 26.51 -6.58 -5.03
CA THR A 292 27.10 -7.82 -5.58
C THR A 292 26.88 -9.04 -4.67
N SER A 293 26.60 -8.81 -3.39
CA SER A 293 26.30 -9.85 -2.39
C SER A 293 24.82 -10.09 -2.16
N LEU A 294 23.95 -9.34 -2.86
CA LEU A 294 22.51 -9.46 -2.72
C LEU A 294 22.02 -10.79 -3.31
N ASP A 295 21.34 -11.58 -2.48
CA ASP A 295 20.67 -12.79 -2.95
C ASP A 295 19.42 -12.46 -3.81
N TYR A 296 19.05 -13.43 -4.64
CA TYR A 296 17.94 -13.27 -5.58
C TYR A 296 16.61 -13.16 -4.86
N GLU A 297 16.43 -13.89 -3.78
CA GLU A 297 15.21 -13.95 -2.97
C GLU A 297 14.91 -12.59 -2.33
N ARG A 298 15.90 -11.94 -1.73
CA ARG A 298 15.76 -10.60 -1.16
C ARG A 298 15.49 -9.55 -2.22
N LYS A 299 16.12 -9.66 -3.38
CA LYS A 299 15.80 -8.78 -4.51
C LYS A 299 14.34 -8.92 -4.95
N MET A 300 13.84 -10.17 -5.06
CA MET A 300 12.45 -10.41 -5.45
C MET A 300 11.45 -10.02 -4.36
N LEU A 301 11.80 -10.19 -3.08
CA LEU A 301 11.03 -9.71 -1.93
C LEU A 301 10.80 -8.19 -2.01
N CYS A 302 11.84 -7.41 -2.35
CA CYS A 302 11.74 -5.96 -2.51
C CYS A 302 10.87 -5.54 -3.69
N CYS A 303 10.68 -6.42 -4.68
CA CYS A 303 9.81 -6.21 -5.84
C CYS A 303 8.40 -6.80 -5.65
N ASP A 304 8.16 -7.57 -4.57
CA ASP A 304 6.87 -8.20 -4.31
C ASP A 304 5.76 -7.14 -4.10
N ALA A 305 4.64 -7.32 -4.81
CA ALA A 305 3.49 -6.43 -4.65
C ALA A 305 2.84 -6.65 -3.28
N GLN A 306 2.72 -5.58 -2.49
CA GLN A 306 2.06 -5.63 -1.21
C GLN A 306 0.60 -5.19 -1.37
N THR A 307 -0.33 -5.93 -0.77
CA THR A 307 -1.72 -5.49 -0.63
C THR A 307 -1.89 -4.91 0.76
N SER A 308 -2.33 -3.66 0.85
CA SER A 308 -2.47 -2.92 2.12
C SER A 308 -1.18 -2.97 2.96
N GLY A 309 -0.06 -2.69 2.33
CA GLY A 309 1.26 -2.68 2.99
C GLY A 309 1.44 -1.53 3.97
N GLY A 310 2.65 -1.41 4.52
CA GLY A 310 2.99 -0.40 5.50
C GLY A 310 3.39 0.93 4.87
N LEU A 311 3.55 1.94 5.72
CA LEU A 311 4.12 3.22 5.34
C LEU A 311 5.65 3.11 5.25
N LEU A 312 6.21 3.70 4.20
CA LEU A 312 7.64 4.00 4.06
C LEU A 312 7.84 5.47 4.41
N MET A 313 8.47 5.74 5.54
CA MET A 313 8.63 7.08 6.10
C MET A 313 10.07 7.54 6.00
N ALA A 314 10.30 8.80 5.60
CA ALA A 314 11.58 9.47 5.72
C ALA A 314 11.62 10.28 7.01
N VAL A 315 12.53 9.93 7.91
CA VAL A 315 12.61 10.48 9.27
C VAL A 315 13.96 11.14 9.47
N PRO A 316 14.03 12.41 9.92
CA PRO A 316 15.30 13.03 10.25
C PRO A 316 16.12 12.16 11.22
N ALA A 317 17.40 11.92 10.92
CA ALA A 317 18.24 10.97 11.66
C ALA A 317 18.20 11.19 13.18
N GLY A 318 18.19 12.45 13.64
CA GLY A 318 18.12 12.77 15.06
C GLY A 318 16.80 12.43 15.78
N LYS A 319 15.76 12.02 15.01
CA LYS A 319 14.45 11.61 15.55
C LYS A 319 14.18 10.11 15.34
N ALA A 320 15.02 9.41 14.60
CA ALA A 320 14.75 8.05 14.15
C ALA A 320 14.51 7.06 15.30
N GLU A 321 15.34 7.08 16.35
CA GLU A 321 15.19 6.18 17.50
C GLU A 321 13.88 6.46 18.29
N GLU A 322 13.54 7.74 18.46
CA GLU A 322 12.31 8.13 19.15
C GLU A 322 11.06 7.72 18.35
N VAL A 323 11.05 7.97 17.04
CA VAL A 323 9.97 7.56 16.13
C VAL A 323 9.83 6.04 16.14
N MET A 324 10.95 5.30 16.03
CA MET A 324 10.93 3.83 16.08
C MET A 324 10.33 3.32 17.38
N ARG A 325 10.80 3.83 18.52
CA ARG A 325 10.24 3.45 19.82
C ARG A 325 8.74 3.70 19.87
N LYS A 326 8.28 4.86 19.40
CA LYS A 326 6.86 5.21 19.41
C LYS A 326 6.03 4.29 18.50
N LEU A 327 6.50 3.99 17.29
CA LEU A 327 5.86 3.06 16.39
C LEU A 327 5.69 1.68 17.03
N GLN A 328 6.75 1.15 17.63
CA GLN A 328 6.77 -0.21 18.18
C GLN A 328 6.01 -0.36 19.50
N THR A 329 6.05 0.65 20.39
CA THR A 329 5.51 0.50 21.75
C THR A 329 4.17 1.20 21.98
N GLU A 330 3.86 2.27 21.26
CA GLU A 330 2.67 3.09 21.49
C GLU A 330 1.68 3.04 20.31
N ALA A 331 2.17 2.99 19.07
CA ALA A 331 1.33 2.98 17.87
C ALA A 331 0.85 1.59 17.46
N GLY A 332 1.28 0.52 18.13
CA GLY A 332 0.88 -0.85 17.84
C GLY A 332 1.46 -1.42 16.54
N LEU A 333 2.65 -0.94 16.13
CA LEU A 333 3.37 -1.35 14.93
C LEU A 333 4.73 -2.00 15.29
N PRO A 334 4.73 -3.13 16.02
CA PRO A 334 5.94 -3.74 16.58
C PRO A 334 6.92 -4.23 15.51
N GLU A 335 6.44 -4.48 14.29
CA GLU A 335 7.27 -4.96 13.16
C GLU A 335 7.92 -3.82 12.37
N SER A 336 7.74 -2.57 12.79
CA SER A 336 8.43 -1.43 12.17
C SER A 336 9.95 -1.59 12.26
N ALA A 337 10.66 -1.25 11.19
CA ALA A 337 12.11 -1.37 11.12
C ALA A 337 12.74 -0.19 10.37
N ILE A 338 13.94 0.19 10.79
CA ILE A 338 14.82 1.03 9.97
C ILE A 338 15.34 0.15 8.84
N ILE A 339 15.18 0.60 7.59
CA ILE A 339 15.56 -0.18 6.42
C ILE A 339 16.62 0.49 5.55
N GLY A 340 17.00 1.72 5.86
CA GLY A 340 17.95 2.45 5.00
C GLY A 340 18.02 3.93 5.32
N GLU A 341 18.56 4.68 4.35
CA GLU A 341 18.83 6.12 4.47
C GLU A 341 18.69 6.84 3.13
N ALA A 342 18.53 8.16 3.18
CA ALA A 342 18.53 9.04 2.03
C ALA A 342 19.91 9.69 1.85
N LEU A 343 20.50 9.54 0.66
CA LEU A 343 21.80 10.05 0.26
C LEU A 343 21.65 11.25 -0.70
N PRO A 344 22.70 12.07 -0.88
CA PRO A 344 22.74 13.02 -1.97
C PRO A 344 22.45 12.34 -3.31
N ARG A 345 21.77 13.05 -4.21
CA ARG A 345 21.41 12.52 -5.54
C ARG A 345 22.66 12.02 -6.28
N SER A 346 22.58 10.78 -6.70
CA SER A 346 23.57 10.15 -7.60
C SER A 346 22.97 9.94 -8.99
N ASN A 347 23.67 9.22 -9.85
CA ASN A 347 23.19 8.83 -11.18
C ASN A 347 22.09 7.74 -11.13
N ARG A 348 21.81 7.16 -9.98
CA ARG A 348 20.75 6.17 -9.75
C ARG A 348 19.85 6.63 -8.59
N CYS A 349 18.58 6.23 -8.66
CA CYS A 349 17.60 6.55 -7.61
C CYS A 349 17.78 5.68 -6.37
N LEU A 350 18.17 4.42 -6.58
CA LEU A 350 18.20 3.40 -5.54
C LEU A 350 19.53 2.64 -5.50
N TYR A 351 19.96 2.32 -4.29
CA TYR A 351 20.93 1.27 -3.97
C TYR A 351 20.24 0.24 -3.08
N LEU A 352 20.32 -1.03 -3.44
CA LEU A 352 19.87 -2.16 -2.64
C LEU A 352 21.07 -3.05 -2.33
N ASP A 353 21.52 -3.00 -1.06
CA ASP A 353 22.70 -3.72 -0.56
C ASP A 353 22.33 -4.93 0.31
#